data_f76be0ea50bbeb473ba042dcef546aaa
#
_entry.id   f76be0ea50bbeb473ba042dcef546aaa
#
_cell.length_a   1.000
_cell.length_b   1.000
_cell.length_c   1.000
_cell.angle_alpha   90.00
_cell.angle_beta   90.00
_cell.angle_gamma   90.00
#
_symmetry.space_group_name_H-M   'P 1'
#
loop_
_entity.id
_entity.type
_entity.pdbx_description
1 polymer ?
#
loop_
_entity_poly.entity_id
_entity_poly.type
_entity_poly.pdbx_seq_one_letter_code
_entity_poly.pdbx_strand_id
1 'polypeptide(L)'
;KFHAALDTVIANNNIHDCSLGMWMDWQTQGTRITRNVFHDNVRDLMIEVSHGPYLVDNNVFASPVMFQNWSQGGAFVNNLICGGIEPHTVLDRSTPYHYPHTTEVAGCAVVSGGDERWLNNMFAPQPVKPTVGEYGLSAYSDCPMSMHEYLERQRAMWADPSQGGGERNPLQSLYAGGNIYLSGAQGLNKQEGAADDSERMQEDAPFFGGTASTSVACDEPMPVTLVEEPDGLYLQCTVPQAVADTRMQVVTSDMLGVPRIVEERYEQPDGSDYVLDTDLLGQALTATERKAGALNGLVSGENHIRIWEWNN
;
A
#
# COMPACT_ATOMS: atom_id res chain seq x y z
N LYS A 1 -0.18 17.63 7.89
CA LYS A 1 0.99 16.97 8.47
C LYS A 1 0.66 16.49 9.86
N PHE A 2 0.96 15.23 10.15
CA PHE A 2 0.83 14.56 11.45
C PHE A 2 2.22 14.16 11.92
N HIS A 3 2.54 14.42 13.17
CA HIS A 3 3.84 14.12 13.76
C HIS A 3 3.63 13.27 15.02
N ALA A 4 4.29 12.13 15.11
CA ALA A 4 4.11 11.15 16.19
C ALA A 4 2.64 10.78 16.43
N ALA A 5 1.89 10.58 15.35
CA ALA A 5 0.47 10.19 15.43
C ALA A 5 0.38 8.70 15.72
N LEU A 6 -0.10 8.37 16.91
CA LEU A 6 -0.34 7.00 17.34
C LEU A 6 -1.83 6.72 17.34
N ASP A 7 -2.24 5.52 16.93
CA ASP A 7 -3.64 5.06 16.92
C ASP A 7 -4.63 6.03 16.27
N THR A 8 -4.17 6.74 15.26
CA THR A 8 -4.95 7.79 14.61
C THR A 8 -5.72 7.24 13.42
N VAL A 9 -7.01 7.52 13.35
CA VAL A 9 -7.85 7.18 12.19
C VAL A 9 -8.12 8.44 11.37
N ILE A 10 -7.72 8.42 10.09
CA ILE A 10 -7.95 9.50 9.12
C ILE A 10 -8.86 8.96 8.04
N ALA A 11 -10.12 9.36 8.07
CA ALA A 11 -11.15 8.75 7.23
C ALA A 11 -12.10 9.78 6.62
N ASN A 12 -12.60 9.45 5.41
CA ASN A 12 -13.64 10.22 4.74
C ASN A 12 -13.23 11.68 4.51
N ASN A 13 -12.04 11.90 3.93
CA ASN A 13 -11.59 13.22 3.52
C ASN A 13 -11.45 13.28 1.99
N ASN A 14 -11.75 14.45 1.43
CA ASN A 14 -11.37 14.83 0.08
C ASN A 14 -10.19 15.79 0.16
N ILE A 15 -9.03 15.39 -0.38
CA ILE A 15 -7.74 16.10 -0.21
C ILE A 15 -7.18 16.39 -1.60
N HIS A 16 -7.17 17.67 -1.97
CA HIS A 16 -6.79 18.09 -3.30
C HIS A 16 -6.06 19.44 -3.33
N ASP A 17 -5.50 19.79 -4.49
CA ASP A 17 -4.80 21.06 -4.76
C ASP A 17 -3.64 21.34 -3.80
N CYS A 18 -2.96 20.28 -3.34
CA CYS A 18 -1.86 20.38 -2.41
C CYS A 18 -0.51 20.04 -3.08
N SER A 19 0.56 20.64 -2.61
CA SER A 19 1.91 20.18 -2.94
C SER A 19 2.16 18.77 -2.35
N LEU A 20 1.61 18.50 -1.17
CA LEU A 20 1.59 17.21 -0.51
C LEU A 20 0.25 17.06 0.22
N GLY A 21 -0.56 16.11 -0.21
CA GLY A 21 -1.89 15.88 0.34
C GLY A 21 -1.84 15.47 1.82
N MET A 22 -1.06 14.45 2.14
CA MET A 22 -0.91 13.98 3.52
C MET A 22 0.54 13.63 3.83
N TRP A 23 1.04 14.13 4.95
CA TRP A 23 2.36 13.80 5.47
C TRP A 23 2.24 13.21 6.88
N MET A 24 2.53 11.92 6.98
CA MET A 24 2.70 11.21 8.25
C MET A 24 4.18 11.26 8.59
N ASP A 25 4.53 12.06 9.58
CA ASP A 25 5.90 12.34 9.95
C ASP A 25 6.23 11.65 11.28
N TRP A 26 7.42 11.19 11.41
CA TRP A 26 8.06 10.56 12.57
C TRP A 26 7.13 9.77 13.50
N GLN A 27 7.47 8.51 13.72
CA GLN A 27 6.86 7.67 14.75
C GLN A 27 5.35 7.43 14.56
N THR A 28 4.85 7.57 13.33
CA THR A 28 3.46 7.16 13.03
C THR A 28 3.33 5.65 13.21
N GLN A 29 2.43 5.21 14.08
CA GLN A 29 2.22 3.81 14.43
C GLN A 29 0.74 3.60 14.81
N GLY A 30 0.18 2.40 14.54
CA GLY A 30 -1.24 2.12 14.80
C GLY A 30 -2.21 2.97 13.96
N THR A 31 -1.72 3.72 12.99
CA THR A 31 -2.51 4.69 12.22
C THR A 31 -3.23 4.02 11.06
N ARG A 32 -4.49 4.41 10.85
CA ARG A 32 -5.30 4.00 9.70
C ARG A 32 -5.68 5.19 8.83
N ILE A 33 -5.40 5.10 7.53
CA ILE A 33 -5.82 6.06 6.50
C ILE A 33 -6.81 5.34 5.59
N THR A 34 -8.11 5.68 5.71
CA THR A 34 -9.15 4.88 5.06
C THR A 34 -10.25 5.74 4.43
N ARG A 35 -10.76 5.31 3.28
CA ARG A 35 -11.88 5.93 2.57
C ARG A 35 -11.67 7.43 2.31
N ASN A 36 -10.45 7.80 1.95
CA ASN A 36 -10.14 9.16 1.50
C ASN A 36 -10.02 9.21 -0.03
N VAL A 37 -10.27 10.38 -0.60
CA VAL A 37 -10.03 10.67 -2.00
C VAL A 37 -8.91 11.69 -2.08
N PHE A 38 -7.85 11.35 -2.82
CA PHE A 38 -6.73 12.24 -3.10
C PHE A 38 -6.69 12.51 -4.60
N HIS A 39 -6.68 13.78 -5.00
CA HIS A 39 -6.61 14.17 -6.40
C HIS A 39 -5.99 15.55 -6.59
N ASP A 40 -5.53 15.83 -7.78
CA ASP A 40 -4.97 17.14 -8.16
C ASP A 40 -3.85 17.65 -7.21
N ASN A 41 -3.20 16.72 -6.51
CA ASN A 41 -2.02 16.99 -5.70
C ASN A 41 -0.74 16.79 -6.55
N VAL A 42 0.37 17.42 -6.14
CA VAL A 42 1.67 17.03 -6.71
C VAL A 42 2.05 15.64 -6.19
N ARG A 43 1.74 15.35 -4.92
CA ARG A 43 1.93 14.06 -4.25
C ARG A 43 0.77 13.83 -3.29
N ASP A 44 0.26 12.61 -3.25
CA ASP A 44 -0.89 12.30 -2.37
C ASP A 44 -0.44 11.99 -0.95
N LEU A 45 0.49 11.05 -0.78
CA LEU A 45 0.88 10.53 0.53
C LEU A 45 2.40 10.48 0.67
N MET A 46 2.89 10.90 1.82
CA MET A 46 4.25 10.68 2.29
C MET A 46 4.20 10.13 3.71
N ILE A 47 4.90 9.02 3.95
CA ILE A 47 5.12 8.48 5.30
C ILE A 47 6.62 8.49 5.53
N GLU A 48 7.05 9.29 6.51
CA GLU A 48 8.46 9.49 6.82
C GLU A 48 8.79 8.90 8.18
N VAL A 49 9.73 7.96 8.15
CA VAL A 49 10.36 7.35 9.33
C VAL A 49 9.37 6.68 10.29
N SER A 50 8.53 5.83 9.72
CA SER A 50 7.66 4.91 10.45
C SER A 50 8.17 3.47 10.32
N HIS A 51 7.99 2.68 11.36
CA HIS A 51 8.30 1.25 11.37
C HIS A 51 7.05 0.36 11.29
N GLY A 52 5.87 0.97 11.08
CA GLY A 52 4.58 0.29 11.15
C GLY A 52 4.15 -0.03 12.61
N PRO A 53 3.06 -0.78 12.78
CA PRO A 53 2.08 -0.99 11.74
C PRO A 53 1.36 0.32 11.37
N TYR A 54 1.01 0.48 10.11
CA TYR A 54 0.02 1.46 9.66
C TYR A 54 -0.79 0.85 8.52
N LEU A 55 -2.06 1.23 8.40
CA LEU A 55 -2.97 0.68 7.40
C LEU A 55 -3.51 1.79 6.49
N VAL A 56 -3.35 1.60 5.19
CA VAL A 56 -3.86 2.48 4.13
C VAL A 56 -4.85 1.67 3.31
N ASP A 57 -6.16 1.88 3.51
CA ASP A 57 -7.16 1.02 2.89
C ASP A 57 -8.34 1.77 2.28
N ASN A 58 -8.88 1.21 1.20
CA ASN A 58 -10.08 1.72 0.54
C ASN A 58 -9.99 3.20 0.10
N ASN A 59 -8.81 3.70 -0.25
CA ASN A 59 -8.64 5.07 -0.73
C ASN A 59 -8.58 5.12 -2.26
N VAL A 60 -8.88 6.28 -2.82
CA VAL A 60 -8.59 6.65 -4.21
C VAL A 60 -7.41 7.61 -4.21
N PHE A 61 -6.36 7.26 -4.94
CA PHE A 61 -5.16 8.07 -5.17
C PHE A 61 -5.06 8.38 -6.66
N ALA A 62 -5.48 9.57 -7.04
CA ALA A 62 -5.61 9.96 -8.45
C ALA A 62 -4.54 10.97 -8.93
N SER A 63 -3.61 11.37 -8.07
CA SER A 63 -2.53 12.28 -8.43
C SER A 63 -1.32 11.54 -9.04
N PRO A 64 -0.41 12.26 -9.74
CA PRO A 64 0.72 11.63 -10.45
C PRO A 64 1.69 10.84 -9.56
N VAL A 65 1.88 11.25 -8.30
CA VAL A 65 2.69 10.54 -7.32
C VAL A 65 1.78 10.15 -6.16
N MET A 66 1.50 8.85 -6.07
CA MET A 66 0.65 8.33 -5.00
C MET A 66 1.40 8.30 -3.67
N PHE A 67 2.63 7.81 -3.64
CA PHE A 67 3.30 7.53 -2.40
C PHE A 67 4.81 7.75 -2.47
N GLN A 68 5.30 8.65 -1.63
CA GLN A 68 6.71 8.70 -1.27
C GLN A 68 6.90 7.97 0.05
N ASN A 69 7.55 6.83 -0.02
CA ASN A 69 7.67 5.90 1.08
C ASN A 69 9.06 5.95 1.71
N TRP A 70 9.17 6.60 2.86
CA TRP A 70 10.36 6.61 3.70
C TRP A 70 10.07 5.87 5.01
N SER A 71 9.39 4.72 4.88
CA SER A 71 8.92 3.92 6.01
C SER A 71 9.03 2.42 5.71
N GLN A 72 8.60 1.59 6.63
CA GLN A 72 8.54 0.14 6.53
C GLN A 72 7.39 -0.41 7.37
N GLY A 73 6.94 -1.63 7.07
CA GLY A 73 5.91 -2.29 7.88
C GLY A 73 4.51 -1.70 7.73
N GLY A 74 4.19 -1.13 6.57
CA GLY A 74 2.85 -0.67 6.23
C GLY A 74 1.98 -1.73 5.57
N ALA A 75 0.66 -1.52 5.55
CA ALA A 75 -0.28 -2.32 4.78
C ALA A 75 -1.12 -1.42 3.87
N PHE A 76 -1.17 -1.75 2.59
CA PHE A 76 -1.93 -1.08 1.55
C PHE A 76 -2.96 -2.05 1.01
N VAL A 77 -4.23 -1.81 1.28
CA VAL A 77 -5.28 -2.80 1.01
C VAL A 77 -6.46 -2.15 0.31
N ASN A 78 -6.94 -2.77 -0.77
CA ASN A 78 -8.16 -2.32 -1.46
C ASN A 78 -8.11 -0.86 -1.94
N ASN A 79 -6.97 -0.31 -2.33
CA ASN A 79 -6.90 1.05 -2.87
C ASN A 79 -7.01 1.06 -4.39
N LEU A 80 -7.55 2.15 -4.95
CA LEU A 80 -7.41 2.49 -6.37
C LEU A 80 -6.23 3.46 -6.50
N ILE A 81 -5.20 3.07 -7.24
CA ILE A 81 -3.91 3.75 -7.31
C ILE A 81 -3.62 4.13 -8.76
N CYS A 82 -3.60 5.42 -9.05
CA CYS A 82 -3.34 5.98 -10.37
C CYS A 82 -1.93 6.57 -10.52
N GLY A 83 -1.25 6.81 -9.41
CA GLY A 83 0.07 7.46 -9.35
C GLY A 83 1.23 6.50 -9.12
N GLY A 84 2.45 7.03 -9.25
CA GLY A 84 3.68 6.29 -9.00
C GLY A 84 4.00 6.13 -7.51
N ILE A 85 4.83 5.12 -7.21
CA ILE A 85 5.32 4.80 -5.87
C ILE A 85 6.84 4.95 -5.87
N GLU A 86 7.39 5.64 -4.89
CA GLU A 86 8.80 5.92 -4.74
C GLU A 86 9.30 5.49 -3.36
N PRO A 87 9.89 4.29 -3.20
CA PRO A 87 10.45 3.83 -1.94
C PRO A 87 11.83 4.47 -1.67
N HIS A 88 12.08 4.75 -0.40
CA HIS A 88 13.34 5.31 0.10
C HIS A 88 13.80 4.59 1.36
N THR A 89 15.08 4.75 1.68
CA THR A 89 15.67 4.30 2.94
C THR A 89 16.10 5.49 3.80
N VAL A 90 16.15 5.32 5.13
CA VAL A 90 16.72 6.29 6.06
C VAL A 90 17.68 5.53 6.99
N LEU A 91 18.97 5.51 6.62
CA LEU A 91 19.99 4.69 7.25
C LEU A 91 20.97 5.48 8.13
N ASP A 92 20.97 6.79 7.98
CA ASP A 92 21.86 7.72 8.67
C ASP A 92 21.39 8.05 10.10
N ARG A 93 20.17 7.69 10.44
CA ARG A 93 19.60 7.89 11.77
C ARG A 93 18.62 6.77 12.12
N SER A 94 18.60 6.38 13.39
CA SER A 94 17.54 5.54 13.94
C SER A 94 16.42 6.41 14.53
N THR A 95 15.19 5.89 14.44
CA THR A 95 14.00 6.54 14.99
C THR A 95 13.28 5.59 15.93
N PRO A 96 12.61 6.13 16.96
CA PRO A 96 11.91 5.31 17.92
C PRO A 96 10.62 4.69 17.33
N TYR A 97 10.30 3.52 17.88
CA TYR A 97 8.99 2.89 17.79
C TYR A 97 8.45 2.56 19.18
N HIS A 98 7.18 2.36 19.31
CA HIS A 98 6.47 2.31 20.58
C HIS A 98 5.94 0.90 20.89
N TYR A 99 5.65 0.63 22.16
CA TYR A 99 4.81 -0.50 22.50
C TYR A 99 3.37 -0.25 22.01
N PRO A 100 2.64 -1.33 21.67
CA PRO A 100 1.28 -1.22 21.15
C PRO A 100 0.39 -0.28 21.98
N HIS A 101 -0.33 0.63 21.32
CA HIS A 101 -1.30 1.55 21.91
C HIS A 101 -0.74 2.43 23.04
N THR A 102 0.55 2.72 23.04
CA THR A 102 1.17 3.59 24.04
C THR A 102 2.12 4.59 23.41
N THR A 103 2.51 5.60 24.20
CA THR A 103 3.59 6.53 23.84
C THR A 103 4.96 6.10 24.42
N GLU A 104 5.02 4.93 25.07
CA GLU A 104 6.24 4.38 25.63
C GLU A 104 7.14 3.83 24.51
N VAL A 105 8.38 4.29 24.46
CA VAL A 105 9.33 3.85 23.43
C VAL A 105 9.76 2.42 23.71
N ALA A 106 9.54 1.52 22.75
CA ALA A 106 9.98 0.13 22.79
C ALA A 106 11.40 -0.04 22.28
N GLY A 107 11.81 0.76 21.29
CA GLY A 107 13.14 0.68 20.70
C GLY A 107 13.38 1.75 19.65
N CYS A 108 14.53 1.66 18.96
CA CYS A 108 14.90 2.51 17.84
C CYS A 108 15.45 1.66 16.69
N ALA A 109 15.08 1.98 15.48
CA ALA A 109 15.59 1.32 14.27
C ALA A 109 15.82 2.33 13.13
N VAL A 110 16.63 1.96 12.15
CA VAL A 110 16.73 2.64 10.86
C VAL A 110 15.59 2.18 9.95
N VAL A 111 15.27 2.96 8.94
CA VAL A 111 14.31 2.56 7.90
C VAL A 111 15.08 1.96 6.74
N SER A 112 15.02 0.65 6.60
CA SER A 112 15.54 -0.09 5.44
C SER A 112 14.54 -0.11 4.28
N GLY A 113 13.26 0.19 4.55
CA GLY A 113 12.15 0.05 3.62
C GLY A 113 11.67 -1.39 3.45
N GLY A 114 10.51 -1.57 2.85
CA GLY A 114 9.86 -2.87 2.67
C GLY A 114 9.12 -3.37 3.91
N ASP A 115 8.98 -4.68 4.04
CA ASP A 115 8.10 -5.33 5.02
C ASP A 115 6.64 -4.85 4.92
N GLU A 116 6.22 -4.47 3.72
CA GLU A 116 4.87 -3.98 3.45
C GLU A 116 3.96 -5.08 2.91
N ARG A 117 2.65 -4.87 3.08
CA ARG A 117 1.58 -5.73 2.59
C ARG A 117 0.81 -4.96 1.52
N TRP A 118 0.83 -5.45 0.29
CA TRP A 118 0.11 -4.87 -0.85
C TRP A 118 -0.95 -5.85 -1.32
N LEU A 119 -2.19 -5.70 -0.82
CA LEU A 119 -3.26 -6.67 -1.02
C LEU A 119 -4.48 -6.05 -1.68
N ASN A 120 -5.01 -6.72 -2.70
CA ASN A 120 -6.26 -6.33 -3.36
C ASN A 120 -6.29 -4.89 -3.90
N ASN A 121 -5.14 -4.27 -4.19
CA ASN A 121 -5.12 -2.95 -4.80
C ASN A 121 -5.38 -3.04 -6.31
N MET A 122 -5.87 -1.96 -6.87
CA MET A 122 -6.01 -1.78 -8.31
C MET A 122 -5.06 -0.66 -8.76
N PHE A 123 -4.04 -1.03 -9.51
CA PHE A 123 -3.09 -0.09 -10.11
C PHE A 123 -3.57 0.28 -11.50
N ALA A 124 -4.02 1.52 -11.66
CA ALA A 124 -4.58 2.08 -12.89
C ALA A 124 -3.77 3.29 -13.36
N PRO A 125 -2.59 3.07 -13.98
CA PRO A 125 -1.71 4.14 -14.42
C PRO A 125 -2.42 5.16 -15.29
N GLN A 126 -2.15 6.44 -15.04
CA GLN A 126 -2.63 7.50 -15.91
C GLN A 126 -1.77 7.61 -17.18
N PRO A 127 -2.28 8.20 -18.26
CA PRO A 127 -1.53 8.35 -19.53
C PRO A 127 -0.23 9.14 -19.40
N VAL A 128 -0.12 10.00 -18.39
CA VAL A 128 1.07 10.81 -18.11
C VAL A 128 1.92 10.04 -17.09
N LYS A 129 3.18 9.74 -17.46
CA LYS A 129 4.12 9.11 -16.53
C LYS A 129 4.27 9.93 -15.24
N PRO A 130 4.44 9.26 -14.09
CA PRO A 130 4.74 9.96 -12.86
C PRO A 130 6.05 10.74 -13.01
N THR A 131 6.16 11.86 -12.34
CA THR A 131 7.39 12.65 -12.33
C THR A 131 8.50 11.95 -11.55
N VAL A 132 8.13 11.12 -10.60
CA VAL A 132 9.00 10.26 -9.78
C VAL A 132 8.27 8.95 -9.47
N GLY A 133 9.05 7.90 -9.20
CA GLY A 133 8.52 6.59 -8.85
C GLY A 133 8.05 5.76 -10.05
N GLU A 134 7.57 4.57 -9.75
CA GLU A 134 7.12 3.58 -10.72
C GLU A 134 5.65 3.23 -10.51
N TYR A 135 4.98 2.79 -11.57
CA TYR A 135 3.62 2.27 -11.47
C TYR A 135 3.61 0.81 -11.03
N GLY A 136 2.77 0.51 -10.05
CA GLY A 136 2.69 -0.82 -9.45
C GLY A 136 3.79 -1.07 -8.43
N LEU A 137 4.29 -2.30 -8.33
CA LEU A 137 5.28 -2.72 -7.34
C LEU A 137 6.70 -2.92 -7.93
N SER A 138 6.93 -2.53 -9.18
CA SER A 138 8.25 -2.65 -9.81
C SER A 138 9.34 -1.85 -9.10
N ALA A 139 9.00 -0.77 -8.42
CA ALA A 139 9.91 0.00 -7.58
C ALA A 139 10.55 -0.83 -6.44
N TYR A 140 9.93 -1.96 -6.09
CA TYR A 140 10.42 -2.89 -5.06
C TYR A 140 11.09 -4.14 -5.64
N SER A 141 11.45 -4.13 -6.93
CA SER A 141 12.03 -5.30 -7.62
C SER A 141 13.32 -5.81 -7.00
N ASP A 142 14.06 -4.97 -6.28
CA ASP A 142 15.27 -5.33 -5.57
C ASP A 142 15.04 -5.89 -4.16
N CYS A 143 13.79 -5.99 -3.71
CA CYS A 143 13.54 -6.57 -2.40
C CYS A 143 13.93 -8.07 -2.39
N PRO A 144 14.46 -8.57 -1.26
CA PRO A 144 14.77 -9.99 -1.16
C PRO A 144 13.48 -10.82 -1.25
N MET A 145 13.53 -11.92 -1.97
CA MET A 145 12.37 -12.77 -2.23
C MET A 145 12.14 -13.82 -1.14
N SER A 146 13.05 -13.90 -0.14
CA SER A 146 12.93 -14.80 1.00
C SER A 146 13.63 -14.24 2.23
N MET A 147 13.29 -14.76 3.41
CA MET A 147 14.00 -14.44 4.65
C MET A 147 15.47 -14.91 4.57
N HIS A 148 15.72 -16.02 3.91
CA HIS A 148 17.09 -16.52 3.71
C HIS A 148 17.92 -15.52 2.91
N GLU A 149 17.42 -15.06 1.78
CA GLU A 149 18.08 -14.05 0.95
C GLU A 149 18.28 -12.73 1.71
N TYR A 150 17.29 -12.28 2.46
CA TYR A 150 17.41 -11.10 3.31
C TYR A 150 18.56 -11.24 4.30
N LEU A 151 18.63 -12.37 5.01
CA LEU A 151 19.70 -12.63 5.98
C LEU A 151 21.08 -12.77 5.32
N GLU A 152 21.16 -13.35 4.12
CA GLU A 152 22.42 -13.42 3.37
C GLU A 152 22.90 -12.04 2.94
N ARG A 153 22.02 -11.20 2.42
CA ARG A 153 22.34 -9.81 2.06
C ARG A 153 22.81 -9.01 3.30
N GLN A 154 22.13 -9.19 4.44
CA GLN A 154 22.54 -8.57 5.71
C GLN A 154 23.93 -9.05 6.15
N ARG A 155 24.20 -10.36 6.10
CA ARG A 155 25.52 -10.91 6.45
C ARG A 155 26.63 -10.40 5.54
N ALA A 156 26.39 -10.34 4.25
CA ALA A 156 27.35 -9.81 3.29
C ALA A 156 27.70 -8.33 3.58
N MET A 157 26.69 -7.54 3.90
CA MET A 157 26.88 -6.14 4.29
C MET A 157 27.72 -5.99 5.57
N TRP A 158 27.49 -6.83 6.58
CA TRP A 158 28.26 -6.82 7.83
C TRP A 158 29.69 -7.32 7.65
N ALA A 159 29.93 -8.26 6.72
CA ALA A 159 31.25 -8.81 6.45
C ALA A 159 32.18 -7.81 5.73
N ASP A 160 31.63 -6.88 4.96
CA ASP A 160 32.36 -5.81 4.28
C ASP A 160 31.66 -4.46 4.47
N PRO A 161 31.94 -3.77 5.59
CA PRO A 161 31.34 -2.46 5.86
C PRO A 161 31.65 -1.39 4.79
N SER A 162 32.73 -1.56 4.00
CA SER A 162 33.05 -0.66 2.91
C SER A 162 32.07 -0.80 1.74
N GLN A 163 31.39 -1.93 1.65
CA GLN A 163 30.36 -2.24 0.69
C GLN A 163 28.96 -1.76 1.16
N GLY A 164 28.82 -1.43 2.44
CA GLY A 164 27.56 -1.04 3.09
C GLY A 164 27.21 0.45 2.98
N GLY A 165 27.85 1.20 2.11
CA GLY A 165 27.47 2.59 1.86
C GLY A 165 26.06 2.69 1.25
N GLY A 166 25.14 3.31 1.98
CA GLY A 166 23.80 3.83 1.61
C GLY A 166 22.94 3.13 0.56
N GLU A 167 23.54 2.69 -0.53
CA GLU A 167 22.83 2.08 -1.67
C GLU A 167 22.66 0.55 -1.55
N ARG A 168 23.19 -0.08 -0.52
CA ARG A 168 23.25 -1.54 -0.41
C ARG A 168 22.51 -2.14 0.77
N ASN A 169 21.81 -1.34 1.55
CA ASN A 169 20.93 -1.91 2.55
C ASN A 169 19.70 -2.48 1.83
N PRO A 170 19.55 -3.80 1.77
CA PRO A 170 18.44 -4.37 1.03
C PRO A 170 17.14 -3.96 1.69
N LEU A 171 16.17 -3.57 0.85
CA LEU A 171 14.78 -3.52 1.27
C LEU A 171 14.41 -4.82 1.98
N GLN A 172 13.52 -4.75 2.94
CA GLN A 172 12.92 -5.95 3.49
C GLN A 172 11.96 -6.58 2.47
N SER A 173 11.68 -7.86 2.59
CA SER A 173 10.77 -8.57 1.70
C SER A 173 9.36 -8.00 1.79
N LEU A 174 8.66 -7.97 0.65
CA LEU A 174 7.26 -7.56 0.56
C LEU A 174 6.32 -8.78 0.55
N TYR A 175 5.06 -8.50 0.89
CA TYR A 175 3.95 -9.44 0.77
C TYR A 175 2.91 -8.83 -0.18
N ALA A 176 2.66 -9.47 -1.31
CA ALA A 176 1.73 -8.95 -2.32
C ALA A 176 0.79 -10.05 -2.81
N GLY A 177 -0.46 -9.70 -3.08
CA GLY A 177 -1.42 -10.63 -3.65
C GLY A 177 -2.79 -10.02 -3.87
N GLY A 178 -3.53 -10.60 -4.82
CA GLY A 178 -4.85 -10.12 -5.19
C GLY A 178 -4.85 -8.74 -5.86
N ASN A 179 -3.70 -8.25 -6.28
CA ASN A 179 -3.61 -6.95 -6.93
C ASN A 179 -4.01 -7.04 -8.40
N ILE A 180 -4.53 -5.95 -8.94
CA ILE A 180 -4.77 -5.80 -10.37
C ILE A 180 -3.78 -4.77 -10.92
N TYR A 181 -3.05 -5.19 -11.93
CA TYR A 181 -2.07 -4.36 -12.65
C TYR A 181 -2.61 -4.10 -14.06
N LEU A 182 -3.13 -2.89 -14.27
CA LEU A 182 -3.59 -2.44 -15.57
C LEU A 182 -2.41 -1.96 -16.43
N SER A 183 -2.63 -1.77 -17.72
CA SER A 183 -1.60 -1.41 -18.69
C SER A 183 -0.65 -0.33 -18.17
N GLY A 184 0.64 -0.65 -18.13
CA GLY A 184 1.71 0.22 -17.61
C GLY A 184 2.07 0.01 -16.15
N ALA A 185 1.27 -0.72 -15.34
CA ALA A 185 1.65 -1.14 -14.00
C ALA A 185 2.26 -2.53 -14.01
N GLN A 186 3.17 -2.78 -13.08
CA GLN A 186 3.81 -4.09 -12.95
C GLN A 186 3.79 -4.56 -11.49
N GLY A 187 3.61 -5.86 -11.30
CA GLY A 187 3.79 -6.54 -10.03
C GLY A 187 5.25 -6.72 -9.66
N LEU A 188 5.50 -7.45 -8.60
CA LEU A 188 6.86 -7.86 -8.23
C LEU A 188 7.44 -8.75 -9.33
N ASN A 189 8.67 -8.45 -9.76
CA ASN A 189 9.36 -9.27 -10.74
C ASN A 189 9.60 -10.66 -10.16
N LYS A 190 9.04 -11.69 -10.81
CA LYS A 190 9.35 -13.08 -10.49
C LYS A 190 10.74 -13.40 -11.02
N GLN A 191 11.70 -13.67 -10.14
CA GLN A 191 12.99 -14.21 -10.58
C GLN A 191 12.78 -15.64 -11.07
N GLU A 192 12.97 -15.89 -12.37
CA GLU A 192 12.98 -17.22 -12.93
C GLU A 192 14.19 -18.01 -12.43
N GLY A 193 13.99 -19.24 -12.01
CA GLY A 193 15.07 -20.23 -11.81
C GLY A 193 15.63 -20.44 -10.43
N ALA A 194 14.98 -20.01 -9.37
CA ALA A 194 15.42 -20.34 -8.02
C ALA A 194 14.89 -21.72 -7.54
N ALA A 195 15.76 -22.50 -6.95
CA ALA A 195 15.59 -23.94 -6.73
C ALA A 195 14.64 -24.37 -5.60
N ASP A 196 14.16 -23.46 -4.76
CA ASP A 196 13.26 -23.80 -3.65
C ASP A 196 12.16 -22.75 -3.51
N ASP A 197 10.93 -23.15 -3.84
CA ASP A 197 9.76 -22.28 -3.80
C ASP A 197 9.11 -22.19 -2.39
N SER A 198 9.57 -22.99 -1.44
CA SER A 198 8.92 -23.14 -0.14
C SER A 198 9.14 -21.96 0.83
N GLU A 199 10.16 -21.15 0.60
CA GLU A 199 10.51 -19.99 1.45
C GLU A 199 10.42 -18.64 0.73
N ARG A 200 9.90 -18.60 -0.49
CA ARG A 200 9.90 -17.39 -1.31
C ARG A 200 8.72 -16.49 -0.99
N MET A 201 9.02 -15.25 -0.75
CA MET A 201 8.06 -14.15 -0.78
C MET A 201 7.84 -13.76 -2.23
N GLN A 202 6.95 -14.46 -2.90
CA GLN A 202 6.48 -14.15 -4.24
C GLN A 202 5.12 -13.46 -4.13
N GLU A 203 4.77 -12.71 -5.15
CA GLU A 203 3.40 -12.26 -5.30
C GLU A 203 2.46 -13.47 -5.27
N ASP A 204 1.33 -13.33 -4.58
CA ASP A 204 0.31 -14.37 -4.36
C ASP A 204 0.78 -15.58 -3.50
N ALA A 205 1.97 -15.55 -2.93
CA ALA A 205 2.39 -16.61 -2.02
C ALA A 205 1.60 -16.59 -0.71
N PRO A 206 1.36 -17.77 -0.08
CA PRO A 206 0.80 -17.82 1.26
C PRO A 206 1.69 -17.11 2.27
N PHE A 207 1.09 -16.34 3.17
CA PHE A 207 1.81 -15.69 4.26
C PHE A 207 0.90 -15.53 5.49
N PHE A 208 1.51 -15.50 6.66
CA PHE A 208 0.83 -15.37 7.95
C PHE A 208 -0.38 -16.30 8.11
N GLY A 209 -1.56 -15.75 8.39
CA GLY A 209 -2.80 -16.48 8.66
C GLY A 209 -3.67 -16.79 7.44
N GLY A 210 -3.17 -16.60 6.20
CA GLY A 210 -4.02 -16.80 5.03
C GLY A 210 -3.25 -16.95 3.72
N THR A 211 -4.01 -17.18 2.67
CA THR A 211 -3.53 -17.18 1.28
C THR A 211 -4.13 -15.97 0.60
N ALA A 212 -3.30 -15.12 0.01
CA ALA A 212 -3.78 -14.01 -0.80
C ALA A 212 -4.60 -14.51 -2.00
N SER A 213 -5.49 -13.67 -2.49
CA SER A 213 -6.10 -13.89 -3.80
C SER A 213 -5.04 -13.76 -4.89
N THR A 214 -5.28 -14.39 -6.04
CA THR A 214 -4.35 -14.30 -7.17
C THR A 214 -4.41 -12.92 -7.81
N SER A 215 -3.25 -12.33 -8.06
CA SER A 215 -3.10 -11.08 -8.78
C SER A 215 -3.37 -11.24 -10.27
N VAL A 216 -3.87 -10.19 -10.91
CA VAL A 216 -4.24 -10.18 -12.33
C VAL A 216 -3.49 -9.06 -13.04
N ALA A 217 -2.76 -9.42 -14.10
CA ALA A 217 -2.23 -8.46 -15.06
C ALA A 217 -3.23 -8.30 -16.22
N CYS A 218 -3.50 -7.06 -16.60
CA CYS A 218 -4.41 -6.70 -17.69
C CYS A 218 -3.74 -5.68 -18.61
N ASP A 219 -3.55 -6.03 -19.87
CA ASP A 219 -2.89 -5.15 -20.85
C ASP A 219 -3.78 -3.98 -21.31
N GLU A 220 -5.07 -4.02 -20.96
CA GLU A 220 -6.00 -2.94 -21.26
C GLU A 220 -5.80 -1.78 -20.27
N PRO A 221 -5.81 -0.52 -20.74
CA PRO A 221 -5.79 0.63 -19.85
C PRO A 221 -7.15 0.85 -19.22
N MET A 222 -7.15 1.42 -18.02
CA MET A 222 -8.34 1.94 -17.36
C MET A 222 -8.08 3.40 -16.93
N PRO A 223 -8.20 4.36 -17.85
CA PRO A 223 -8.07 5.77 -17.49
C PRO A 223 -9.13 6.15 -16.46
N VAL A 224 -8.69 6.80 -15.40
CA VAL A 224 -9.54 7.32 -14.32
C VAL A 224 -9.58 8.83 -14.42
N THR A 225 -10.78 9.39 -14.45
CA THR A 225 -10.99 10.84 -14.42
C THR A 225 -11.90 11.17 -13.24
N LEU A 226 -11.55 12.19 -12.48
CA LEU A 226 -12.41 12.75 -11.44
C LEU A 226 -13.10 14.00 -12.00
N VAL A 227 -14.41 14.06 -11.86
CA VAL A 227 -15.24 15.14 -12.41
C VAL A 227 -16.08 15.76 -11.30
N GLU A 228 -15.93 17.06 -11.12
CA GLU A 228 -16.80 17.81 -10.24
C GLU A 228 -18.15 18.05 -10.88
N GLU A 229 -19.22 17.70 -10.18
CA GLU A 229 -20.60 17.95 -10.55
C GLU A 229 -21.32 18.72 -9.43
N PRO A 230 -22.52 19.28 -9.68
CA PRO A 230 -23.17 20.14 -8.69
C PRO A 230 -23.43 19.50 -7.33
N ASP A 231 -23.52 18.16 -7.26
CA ASP A 231 -23.85 17.40 -6.06
C ASP A 231 -22.68 16.55 -5.52
N GLY A 232 -21.50 16.57 -6.17
CA GLY A 232 -20.37 15.80 -5.69
C GLY A 232 -19.23 15.64 -6.67
N LEU A 233 -18.25 14.85 -6.26
CA LEU A 233 -17.12 14.42 -7.08
C LEU A 233 -17.42 13.03 -7.63
N TYR A 234 -17.28 12.85 -8.93
CA TYR A 234 -17.55 11.61 -9.63
C TYR A 234 -16.30 10.99 -10.20
N LEU A 235 -16.16 9.68 -10.03
CA LEU A 235 -15.15 8.88 -10.70
C LEU A 235 -15.73 8.34 -12.01
N GLN A 236 -15.02 8.62 -13.11
CA GLN A 236 -15.33 8.09 -14.44
C GLN A 236 -14.19 7.19 -14.91
N CYS A 237 -14.50 5.98 -15.34
CA CYS A 237 -13.54 5.06 -15.92
C CYS A 237 -14.25 4.03 -16.82
N THR A 238 -13.45 3.38 -17.69
CA THR A 238 -13.90 2.21 -18.46
C THR A 238 -13.18 0.99 -17.93
N VAL A 239 -13.93 0.09 -17.29
CA VAL A 239 -13.36 -1.10 -16.62
C VAL A 239 -13.30 -2.28 -17.59
N PRO A 240 -12.12 -2.89 -17.80
CA PRO A 240 -11.99 -4.12 -18.58
C PRO A 240 -12.81 -5.27 -17.99
N GLN A 241 -13.38 -6.13 -18.85
CA GLN A 241 -14.19 -7.27 -18.40
C GLN A 241 -13.37 -8.20 -17.46
N ALA A 242 -12.13 -8.47 -17.80
CA ALA A 242 -11.26 -9.32 -17.00
C ALA A 242 -11.08 -8.79 -15.54
N VAL A 243 -11.11 -7.47 -15.36
CA VAL A 243 -11.03 -6.81 -14.05
C VAL A 243 -12.36 -6.89 -13.31
N ALA A 244 -13.48 -6.62 -14.02
CA ALA A 244 -14.81 -6.63 -13.43
C ALA A 244 -15.22 -8.00 -12.87
N ASP A 245 -14.70 -9.08 -13.45
CA ASP A 245 -15.00 -10.45 -13.06
C ASP A 245 -14.14 -10.97 -11.90
N THR A 246 -13.14 -10.21 -11.46
CA THR A 246 -12.27 -10.64 -10.36
C THR A 246 -13.02 -10.71 -9.03
N ARG A 247 -12.58 -11.64 -8.18
CA ARG A 247 -13.08 -11.78 -6.81
C ARG A 247 -11.90 -11.96 -5.88
N MET A 248 -11.91 -11.22 -4.78
CA MET A 248 -10.83 -11.16 -3.82
C MET A 248 -11.32 -11.61 -2.45
N GLN A 249 -10.42 -12.13 -1.63
CA GLN A 249 -10.73 -12.41 -0.24
C GLN A 249 -10.82 -11.12 0.56
N VAL A 250 -11.64 -11.13 1.60
CA VAL A 250 -11.65 -10.07 2.61
C VAL A 250 -10.37 -10.19 3.43
N VAL A 251 -9.61 -9.11 3.52
CA VAL A 251 -8.36 -9.06 4.28
C VAL A 251 -8.66 -8.84 5.75
N THR A 252 -7.95 -9.57 6.61
CA THR A 252 -8.09 -9.52 8.08
C THR A 252 -6.75 -9.24 8.75
N SER A 253 -6.77 -8.88 10.02
CA SER A 253 -5.55 -8.72 10.83
C SER A 253 -4.65 -9.95 10.81
N ASP A 254 -5.22 -11.16 10.83
CA ASP A 254 -4.44 -12.40 10.74
C ASP A 254 -3.68 -12.52 9.42
N MET A 255 -4.30 -12.11 8.32
CA MET A 255 -3.63 -12.09 7.01
C MET A 255 -2.51 -11.04 6.93
N LEU A 256 -2.64 -9.93 7.63
CA LEU A 256 -1.63 -8.88 7.68
C LEU A 256 -0.43 -9.26 8.56
N GLY A 257 -0.65 -10.10 9.57
CA GLY A 257 0.39 -10.53 10.49
C GLY A 257 0.95 -9.40 11.34
N VAL A 258 2.29 -9.34 11.47
CA VAL A 258 3.01 -8.33 12.25
C VAL A 258 4.20 -7.78 11.47
N PRO A 259 4.50 -6.48 11.53
CA PRO A 259 5.76 -5.92 11.06
C PRO A 259 6.95 -6.45 11.85
N ARG A 260 8.06 -6.70 11.16
CA ARG A 260 9.26 -7.33 11.77
C ARG A 260 9.94 -6.51 12.84
N ILE A 261 9.93 -5.19 12.71
CA ILE A 261 10.64 -4.32 13.63
C ILE A 261 9.84 -4.11 14.91
N VAL A 262 8.55 -3.82 14.78
CA VAL A 262 7.71 -3.42 15.91
C VAL A 262 7.04 -4.64 16.57
N GLU A 263 6.80 -5.69 15.79
CA GLU A 263 6.10 -6.91 16.22
C GLU A 263 4.70 -6.65 16.80
N GLU A 264 4.06 -5.53 16.41
CA GLU A 264 2.69 -5.18 16.75
C GLU A 264 1.73 -5.62 15.63
N ARG A 265 0.57 -6.16 15.98
CA ARG A 265 -0.46 -6.53 15.01
C ARG A 265 -1.06 -5.29 14.32
N TYR A 266 -1.57 -5.49 13.12
CA TYR A 266 -2.48 -4.51 12.51
C TYR A 266 -3.86 -4.68 13.16
N GLU A 267 -4.19 -3.77 14.05
CA GLU A 267 -5.45 -3.79 14.80
C GLU A 267 -6.00 -2.38 14.99
N GLN A 268 -7.26 -2.29 15.37
CA GLN A 268 -7.92 -1.02 15.63
C GLN A 268 -7.36 -0.38 16.91
N PRO A 269 -7.56 0.94 17.12
CA PRO A 269 -7.09 1.62 18.34
C PRO A 269 -7.60 1.05 19.66
N ASP A 270 -8.66 0.24 19.62
CA ASP A 270 -9.20 -0.47 20.79
C ASP A 270 -8.66 -1.90 20.95
N GLY A 271 -7.69 -2.30 20.11
CA GLY A 271 -7.10 -3.63 20.10
C GLY A 271 -7.93 -4.71 19.41
N SER A 272 -9.02 -4.35 18.74
CA SER A 272 -9.82 -5.31 17.99
C SER A 272 -9.25 -5.54 16.58
N ASP A 273 -9.45 -6.74 16.06
CA ASP A 273 -8.98 -7.10 14.73
C ASP A 273 -9.66 -6.30 13.61
N TYR A 274 -8.93 -6.01 12.56
CA TYR A 274 -9.50 -5.53 11.31
C TYR A 274 -10.16 -6.67 10.53
N VAL A 275 -11.34 -6.35 9.98
CA VAL A 275 -11.99 -7.09 8.89
C VAL A 275 -12.32 -6.06 7.82
N LEU A 276 -11.60 -6.08 6.68
CA LEU A 276 -11.72 -5.05 5.64
C LEU A 276 -12.83 -5.41 4.65
N ASP A 277 -14.06 -5.48 5.14
CA ASP A 277 -15.27 -5.90 4.46
C ASP A 277 -16.14 -4.75 3.96
N THR A 278 -15.61 -3.54 3.92
CA THR A 278 -16.30 -2.37 3.34
C THR A 278 -15.50 -1.78 2.17
N ASP A 279 -16.15 -0.99 1.32
CA ASP A 279 -15.49 -0.22 0.26
C ASP A 279 -15.35 1.28 0.61
N LEU A 280 -14.85 2.09 -0.35
CA LEU A 280 -14.73 3.55 -0.21
C LEU A 280 -16.03 4.21 0.26
N LEU A 281 -17.18 3.76 -0.25
CA LEU A 281 -18.49 4.32 0.06
C LEU A 281 -19.08 3.78 1.37
N GLY A 282 -18.34 2.92 2.09
CA GLY A 282 -18.79 2.29 3.33
C GLY A 282 -19.82 1.19 3.13
N GLN A 283 -19.98 0.69 1.90
CA GLN A 283 -20.88 -0.42 1.61
C GLN A 283 -20.27 -1.71 2.17
N ALA A 284 -21.04 -2.42 2.98
CA ALA A 284 -20.63 -3.73 3.51
C ALA A 284 -20.65 -4.78 2.41
N LEU A 285 -19.65 -5.64 2.40
CA LEU A 285 -19.42 -6.67 1.38
C LEU A 285 -19.33 -8.03 2.02
N THR A 286 -19.89 -9.02 1.35
CA THR A 286 -19.62 -10.41 1.73
C THR A 286 -18.27 -10.87 1.20
N ALA A 287 -17.73 -11.94 1.80
CA ALA A 287 -16.44 -12.50 1.37
C ALA A 287 -16.41 -12.94 -0.11
N THR A 288 -17.58 -13.19 -0.72
CA THR A 288 -17.69 -13.61 -2.13
C THR A 288 -17.91 -12.44 -3.10
N GLU A 289 -18.14 -11.23 -2.60
CA GLU A 289 -18.45 -10.05 -3.41
C GLU A 289 -17.28 -9.08 -3.53
N ARG A 290 -16.23 -9.23 -2.72
CA ARG A 290 -15.09 -8.33 -2.72
C ARG A 290 -14.37 -8.32 -4.07
N LYS A 291 -14.15 -7.14 -4.63
CA LYS A 291 -13.27 -6.89 -5.78
C LYS A 291 -12.01 -6.17 -5.32
N ALA A 292 -10.99 -6.17 -6.15
CA ALA A 292 -9.82 -5.33 -5.90
C ALA A 292 -10.16 -3.85 -6.10
N GLY A 293 -9.38 -3.00 -5.43
CA GLY A 293 -9.56 -1.56 -5.49
C GLY A 293 -10.59 -1.02 -4.49
N ALA A 294 -10.72 0.30 -4.47
CA ALA A 294 -11.51 1.02 -3.48
C ALA A 294 -13.03 0.92 -3.68
N LEU A 295 -13.49 0.59 -4.88
CA LEU A 295 -14.91 0.60 -5.26
C LEU A 295 -15.37 -0.78 -5.69
N ASN A 296 -16.23 -1.38 -4.89
CA ASN A 296 -16.79 -2.69 -5.21
C ASN A 296 -17.90 -2.63 -6.30
N GLY A 297 -18.51 -1.47 -6.47
CA GLY A 297 -19.59 -1.26 -7.44
C GLY A 297 -19.16 -1.14 -8.91
N LEU A 298 -17.86 -1.18 -9.22
CA LEU A 298 -17.37 -1.11 -10.60
C LEU A 298 -17.88 -2.29 -11.42
N VAL A 299 -18.40 -1.98 -12.62
CA VAL A 299 -18.89 -2.97 -13.60
C VAL A 299 -18.08 -2.86 -14.89
N SER A 300 -18.09 -3.91 -15.71
CA SER A 300 -17.45 -3.86 -17.03
C SER A 300 -18.01 -2.74 -17.89
N GLY A 301 -17.13 -2.06 -18.63
CA GLY A 301 -17.48 -0.92 -19.47
C GLY A 301 -17.45 0.42 -18.72
N GLU A 302 -18.25 1.36 -19.18
CA GLU A 302 -18.27 2.71 -18.63
C GLU A 302 -18.88 2.75 -17.22
N ASN A 303 -18.20 3.47 -16.33
CA ASN A 303 -18.63 3.72 -14.95
C ASN A 303 -18.62 5.22 -14.68
N HIS A 304 -19.64 5.67 -13.94
CA HIS A 304 -19.79 7.04 -13.46
C HIS A 304 -20.36 6.96 -12.04
N ILE A 305 -19.49 7.06 -11.06
CA ILE A 305 -19.84 6.79 -9.66
C ILE A 305 -19.52 8.02 -8.82
N ARG A 306 -20.50 8.53 -8.07
CA ARG A 306 -20.26 9.58 -7.08
C ARG A 306 -19.44 9.00 -5.92
N ILE A 307 -18.23 9.50 -5.77
CA ILE A 307 -17.28 9.04 -4.73
C ILE A 307 -17.17 10.02 -3.56
N TRP A 308 -17.70 11.23 -3.74
CA TRP A 308 -17.74 12.25 -2.70
C TRP A 308 -19.00 13.09 -2.87
N GLU A 309 -19.67 13.43 -1.78
CA GLU A 309 -20.85 14.29 -1.77
C GLU A 309 -20.49 15.66 -1.21
N TRP A 310 -20.89 16.74 -1.91
CA TRP A 310 -20.74 18.08 -1.37
C TRP A 310 -21.74 18.29 -0.23
N ASN A 311 -21.23 18.63 0.95
CA ASN A 311 -22.09 19.08 2.03
C ASN A 311 -22.65 20.46 1.68
N ASN A 312 -23.94 20.56 1.45
CA ASN A 312 -24.67 21.81 1.23
C ASN A 312 -24.75 22.64 2.53
#